data_f60f3b593f77e288af8c7cfdcc38fde2
#
_entry.id   f60f3b593f77e288af8c7cfdcc38fde2
#
_cell.length_a   1.000
_cell.length_b   1.000
_cell.length_c   1.000
_cell.angle_alpha   90.00
_cell.angle_beta   90.00
_cell.angle_gamma   90.00
#
_symmetry.space_group_name_H-M   'P 1'
#
loop_
_entity.id
_entity.type
_entity.pdbx_description
1 polymer ?
#
loop_
_entity_poly.entity_id
_entity_poly.type
_entity_poly.pdbx_seq_one_letter_code
_entity_poly.pdbx_strand_id
1 'polypeptide(L)'
;MKIGLCESRVKEIRQAYEVGFDFVEVSNWAVYTMEDSKYEDMIKLSKELPEGFMYACNGLVPPDFRLTGPDVNYDTIRDFAEKSFAKLAKLGIKMLVFGSSKAKIVPEGFDFDEAMGQLIKVTQIFGEVAEKNGQRVCIEPLRTEECNIINTAEDSVKLAKDTGCANVGGHVDYYHLMQNGEKMSKLEGLAKDIVHTHIASPCKRNIPTVDDGADYGQFFNYLRKGGYDATVSFEGGGDKTPENLTALCAYLRSL
;
A
#
# COMPACT_ATOMS: atom_id res chain seq x y z
N MET A 1 -8.87 -4.99 13.68
CA MET A 1 -8.34 -4.64 12.31
C MET A 1 -9.36 -5.00 11.24
N LYS A 2 -9.45 -4.21 10.17
CA LYS A 2 -10.22 -4.54 8.96
C LYS A 2 -9.33 -5.29 7.96
N ILE A 3 -9.90 -6.25 7.22
CA ILE A 3 -9.19 -7.12 6.30
C ILE A 3 -9.59 -6.78 4.86
N GLY A 4 -8.62 -6.52 4.00
CA GLY A 4 -8.78 -6.16 2.61
C GLY A 4 -8.12 -7.11 1.62
N LEU A 5 -8.50 -6.96 0.36
CA LEU A 5 -7.94 -7.68 -0.78
C LEU A 5 -7.44 -6.70 -1.83
N CYS A 6 -6.21 -6.86 -2.29
CA CYS A 6 -5.69 -6.15 -3.46
C CYS A 6 -6.29 -6.73 -4.74
N GLU A 7 -7.20 -5.97 -5.36
CA GLU A 7 -7.86 -6.35 -6.60
C GLU A 7 -8.44 -5.11 -7.33
N SER A 8 -8.36 -5.07 -8.67
CA SER A 8 -8.77 -3.92 -9.48
C SER A 8 -9.83 -4.21 -10.53
N ARG A 9 -10.25 -5.47 -10.67
CA ARG A 9 -11.24 -5.87 -11.66
C ARG A 9 -12.65 -5.89 -11.04
N VAL A 10 -13.61 -5.30 -11.72
CA VAL A 10 -15.01 -5.14 -11.24
C VAL A 10 -15.61 -6.45 -10.71
N LYS A 11 -15.46 -7.55 -11.46
CA LYS A 11 -15.98 -8.86 -11.05
C LYS A 11 -15.35 -9.35 -9.75
N GLU A 12 -14.05 -9.25 -9.65
CA GLU A 12 -13.26 -9.74 -8.51
C GLU A 12 -13.43 -8.84 -7.27
N ILE A 13 -13.70 -7.55 -7.46
CA ILE A 13 -14.09 -6.64 -6.37
C ILE A 13 -15.44 -7.06 -5.77
N ARG A 14 -16.45 -7.43 -6.62
CA ARG A 14 -17.71 -7.99 -6.13
C ARG A 14 -17.50 -9.29 -5.37
N GLN A 15 -16.68 -10.19 -5.92
CA GLN A 15 -16.33 -11.43 -5.25
C GLN A 15 -15.70 -11.19 -3.88
N ALA A 16 -14.79 -10.22 -3.75
CA ALA A 16 -14.19 -9.86 -2.47
C ALA A 16 -15.25 -9.44 -1.42
N TYR A 17 -16.26 -8.68 -1.84
CA TYR A 17 -17.38 -8.33 -0.97
C TYR A 17 -18.21 -9.56 -0.57
N GLU A 18 -18.56 -10.41 -1.54
CA GLU A 18 -19.38 -11.61 -1.31
C GLU A 18 -18.73 -12.63 -0.38
N VAL A 19 -17.40 -12.77 -0.42
CA VAL A 19 -16.63 -13.68 0.46
C VAL A 19 -16.30 -13.08 1.82
N GLY A 20 -16.65 -11.80 2.06
CA GLY A 20 -16.60 -11.18 3.39
C GLY A 20 -15.38 -10.36 3.72
N PHE A 21 -14.60 -9.88 2.75
CA PHE A 21 -13.60 -8.84 3.02
C PHE A 21 -14.27 -7.54 3.46
N ASP A 22 -13.58 -6.75 4.29
CA ASP A 22 -14.09 -5.48 4.80
C ASP A 22 -13.88 -4.34 3.80
N PHE A 23 -12.89 -4.49 2.89
CA PHE A 23 -12.57 -3.51 1.85
C PHE A 23 -11.74 -4.12 0.72
N VAL A 24 -11.59 -3.35 -0.37
CA VAL A 24 -10.62 -3.64 -1.43
C VAL A 24 -9.59 -2.52 -1.56
N GLU A 25 -8.43 -2.92 -2.05
CA GLU A 25 -7.33 -2.06 -2.44
C GLU A 25 -7.09 -2.20 -3.94
N VAL A 26 -7.23 -1.09 -4.69
CA VAL A 26 -7.10 -1.09 -6.15
C VAL A 26 -5.71 -0.61 -6.58
N SER A 27 -5.25 -0.99 -7.76
CA SER A 27 -4.03 -0.40 -8.33
C SER A 27 -4.33 0.99 -8.88
N ASN A 28 -3.63 2.02 -8.40
CA ASN A 28 -3.74 3.37 -8.95
C ASN A 28 -3.39 3.40 -10.44
N TRP A 29 -2.34 2.68 -10.83
CA TRP A 29 -1.94 2.60 -12.24
C TRP A 29 -3.07 2.04 -13.12
N ALA A 30 -3.74 0.98 -12.66
CA ALA A 30 -4.89 0.42 -13.37
C ALA A 30 -6.05 1.42 -13.50
N VAL A 31 -6.34 2.17 -12.44
CA VAL A 31 -7.40 3.20 -12.44
C VAL A 31 -7.01 4.40 -13.30
N TYR A 32 -5.76 4.86 -13.22
CA TYR A 32 -5.28 6.02 -13.97
C TYR A 32 -5.29 5.81 -15.48
N THR A 33 -4.89 4.61 -15.94
CA THR A 33 -4.82 4.24 -17.37
C THR A 33 -6.11 3.63 -17.92
N MET A 34 -7.12 3.48 -17.07
CA MET A 34 -8.39 2.86 -17.44
C MET A 34 -9.15 3.72 -18.47
N GLU A 35 -9.74 3.07 -19.46
CA GLU A 35 -10.67 3.70 -20.41
C GLU A 35 -11.87 4.32 -19.67
N ASP A 36 -12.36 5.45 -20.14
CA ASP A 36 -13.42 6.21 -19.46
C ASP A 36 -14.67 5.36 -19.18
N SER A 37 -15.10 4.52 -20.13
CA SER A 37 -16.25 3.61 -19.96
C SER A 37 -16.06 2.63 -18.79
N LYS A 38 -14.87 2.06 -18.66
CA LYS A 38 -14.53 1.14 -17.57
C LYS A 38 -14.42 1.85 -16.24
N TYR A 39 -13.92 3.10 -16.26
CA TYR A 39 -13.87 3.93 -15.07
C TYR A 39 -15.27 4.32 -14.58
N GLU A 40 -16.21 4.61 -15.49
CA GLU A 40 -17.62 4.82 -15.15
C GLU A 40 -18.27 3.57 -14.52
N ASP A 41 -17.94 2.37 -15.01
CA ASP A 41 -18.40 1.12 -14.39
C ASP A 41 -17.82 0.93 -12.99
N MET A 42 -16.56 1.32 -12.76
CA MET A 42 -15.95 1.34 -11.44
C MET A 42 -16.67 2.33 -10.49
N ILE A 43 -17.02 3.53 -10.97
CA ILE A 43 -17.81 4.52 -10.21
C ILE A 43 -19.21 3.95 -9.87
N LYS A 44 -19.87 3.26 -10.78
CA LYS A 44 -21.15 2.61 -10.50
C LYS A 44 -20.99 1.56 -9.41
N LEU A 45 -19.98 0.68 -9.57
CA LEU A 45 -19.66 -0.34 -8.57
C LEU A 45 -19.40 0.28 -7.19
N SER A 46 -18.62 1.35 -7.10
CA SER A 46 -18.32 1.99 -5.82
C SER A 46 -19.56 2.54 -5.09
N LYS A 47 -20.63 2.86 -5.83
CA LYS A 47 -21.90 3.32 -5.26
C LYS A 47 -22.86 2.17 -4.89
N GLU A 48 -22.66 1.00 -5.48
CA GLU A 48 -23.46 -0.21 -5.19
C GLU A 48 -22.93 -0.96 -3.97
N LEU A 49 -21.63 -0.83 -3.68
CA LEU A 49 -20.96 -1.42 -2.52
C LEU A 49 -21.12 -0.53 -1.28
N PRO A 50 -20.98 -1.09 -0.06
CA PRO A 50 -21.00 -0.29 1.15
C PRO A 50 -19.96 0.84 1.12
N GLU A 51 -20.31 1.98 1.73
CA GLU A 51 -19.40 3.11 1.86
C GLU A 51 -18.08 2.67 2.54
N GLY A 52 -16.96 3.04 1.93
CA GLY A 52 -15.62 2.66 2.42
C GLY A 52 -15.19 1.25 2.05
N PHE A 53 -15.96 0.49 1.26
CA PHE A 53 -15.51 -0.80 0.76
C PHE A 53 -14.37 -0.66 -0.27
N MET A 54 -14.43 0.32 -1.17
CA MET A 54 -13.28 0.74 -1.96
C MET A 54 -12.46 1.72 -1.12
N TYR A 55 -11.43 1.23 -0.44
CA TYR A 55 -10.77 2.00 0.62
C TYR A 55 -9.35 2.43 0.30
N ALA A 56 -8.54 1.55 -0.27
CA ALA A 56 -7.12 1.77 -0.45
C ALA A 56 -6.69 1.63 -1.92
N CYS A 57 -5.50 2.14 -2.25
CA CYS A 57 -4.84 1.83 -3.51
C CYS A 57 -3.34 1.61 -3.30
N ASN A 58 -2.76 0.71 -4.10
CA ASN A 58 -1.33 0.49 -4.27
C ASN A 58 -0.85 0.91 -5.68
N GLY A 59 0.42 0.62 -6.02
CA GLY A 59 0.96 0.96 -7.32
C GLY A 59 0.81 2.46 -7.62
N LEU A 60 1.11 3.31 -6.63
CA LEU A 60 0.73 4.73 -6.61
C LEU A 60 1.31 5.51 -7.80
N VAL A 61 2.54 5.22 -8.20
CA VAL A 61 3.26 5.94 -9.26
C VAL A 61 3.68 4.97 -10.36
N PRO A 62 3.55 5.35 -11.63
CA PRO A 62 4.03 4.56 -12.76
C PRO A 62 5.53 4.25 -12.67
N PRO A 63 5.99 3.09 -13.19
CA PRO A 63 7.37 2.66 -13.06
C PRO A 63 8.37 3.47 -13.93
N ASP A 64 7.89 4.25 -14.87
CA ASP A 64 8.67 5.14 -15.75
C ASP A 64 8.89 6.54 -15.15
N PHE A 65 8.18 6.89 -14.09
CA PHE A 65 8.47 8.11 -13.33
C PHE A 65 9.85 8.00 -12.65
N ARG A 66 10.47 9.16 -12.44
CA ARG A 66 11.70 9.29 -11.67
C ARG A 66 11.43 10.15 -10.44
N LEU A 67 11.55 9.53 -9.25
CA LEU A 67 11.31 10.18 -7.96
C LEU A 67 12.61 10.47 -7.23
N THR A 68 13.72 9.90 -7.73
CA THR A 68 15.10 10.11 -7.28
C THR A 68 16.02 10.23 -8.47
N GLY A 69 17.13 10.92 -8.31
CA GLY A 69 18.14 11.09 -9.35
C GLY A 69 18.07 12.45 -10.07
N PRO A 70 18.87 12.64 -11.15
CA PRO A 70 19.00 13.94 -11.80
C PRO A 70 17.75 14.40 -12.59
N ASP A 71 16.87 13.47 -12.95
CA ASP A 71 15.72 13.72 -13.83
C ASP A 71 14.40 13.93 -13.07
N VAL A 72 14.45 14.17 -11.77
CA VAL A 72 13.24 14.41 -10.96
C VAL A 72 12.58 15.71 -11.38
N ASN A 73 11.29 15.62 -11.77
CA ASN A 73 10.47 16.77 -12.15
C ASN A 73 9.27 16.88 -11.23
N TYR A 74 9.34 17.76 -10.25
CA TYR A 74 8.31 17.94 -9.22
C TYR A 74 6.97 18.46 -9.78
N ASP A 75 6.99 19.28 -10.83
CA ASP A 75 5.76 19.79 -11.45
C ASP A 75 5.01 18.66 -12.17
N THR A 76 5.71 17.82 -12.93
CA THR A 76 5.13 16.63 -13.55
C THR A 76 4.58 15.65 -12.51
N ILE A 77 5.28 15.47 -11.39
CA ILE A 77 4.84 14.61 -10.27
C ILE A 77 3.57 15.18 -9.63
N ARG A 78 3.51 16.48 -9.41
CA ARG A 78 2.33 17.16 -8.86
C ARG A 78 1.12 17.04 -9.78
N ASP A 79 1.30 17.35 -11.07
CA ASP A 79 0.24 17.24 -12.08
C ASP A 79 -0.34 15.83 -12.17
N PHE A 80 0.52 14.82 -12.11
CA PHE A 80 0.10 13.43 -12.06
C PHE A 80 -0.70 13.14 -10.79
N ALA A 81 -0.19 13.53 -9.61
CA ALA A 81 -0.86 13.31 -8.34
C ALA A 81 -2.24 13.98 -8.30
N GLU A 82 -2.36 15.23 -8.75
CA GLU A 82 -3.63 15.95 -8.77
C GLU A 82 -4.69 15.25 -9.62
N LYS A 83 -4.33 14.77 -10.81
CA LYS A 83 -5.24 14.04 -11.69
C LYS A 83 -5.60 12.65 -11.14
N SER A 84 -4.60 11.93 -10.69
CA SER A 84 -4.72 10.54 -10.24
C SER A 84 -5.49 10.45 -8.92
N PHE A 85 -5.13 11.25 -7.90
CA PHE A 85 -5.76 11.19 -6.58
C PHE A 85 -7.21 11.68 -6.61
N ALA A 86 -7.53 12.66 -7.48
CA ALA A 86 -8.92 13.06 -7.71
C ALA A 86 -9.77 11.93 -8.33
N LYS A 87 -9.21 11.12 -9.26
CA LYS A 87 -9.90 9.92 -9.76
C LYS A 87 -10.15 8.91 -8.64
N LEU A 88 -9.14 8.64 -7.82
CA LEU A 88 -9.26 7.72 -6.69
C LEU A 88 -10.28 8.19 -5.65
N ALA A 89 -10.30 9.50 -5.35
CA ALA A 89 -11.26 10.08 -4.41
C ALA A 89 -12.72 9.88 -4.86
N LYS A 90 -13.00 9.97 -6.17
CA LYS A 90 -14.34 9.69 -6.73
C LYS A 90 -14.79 8.24 -6.55
N LEU A 91 -13.85 7.31 -6.39
CA LEU A 91 -14.13 5.90 -6.07
C LEU A 91 -14.29 5.66 -4.56
N GLY A 92 -14.05 6.66 -3.72
CA GLY A 92 -14.10 6.53 -2.26
C GLY A 92 -12.77 6.16 -1.60
N ILE A 93 -11.67 6.06 -2.37
CA ILE A 93 -10.35 5.68 -1.86
C ILE A 93 -9.83 6.73 -0.87
N LYS A 94 -9.40 6.26 0.31
CA LYS A 94 -8.90 7.07 1.41
C LYS A 94 -7.44 6.81 1.77
N MET A 95 -6.89 5.65 1.42
CA MET A 95 -5.51 5.26 1.73
C MET A 95 -4.73 5.05 0.43
N LEU A 96 -3.58 5.73 0.30
CA LEU A 96 -2.70 5.68 -0.86
C LEU A 96 -1.38 5.03 -0.45
N VAL A 97 -1.13 3.80 -0.92
CA VAL A 97 0.09 3.06 -0.60
C VAL A 97 1.20 3.40 -1.58
N PHE A 98 2.23 4.05 -1.09
CA PHE A 98 3.40 4.48 -1.85
C PHE A 98 4.53 3.45 -1.78
N GLY A 99 4.38 2.32 -2.51
CA GLY A 99 5.43 1.34 -2.78
C GLY A 99 6.30 1.76 -3.97
N SER A 100 5.78 1.63 -5.19
CA SER A 100 6.34 2.19 -6.45
C SER A 100 7.84 1.95 -6.65
N SER A 101 8.29 0.69 -6.56
CA SER A 101 9.70 0.28 -6.49
C SER A 101 10.60 0.95 -7.54
N LYS A 102 10.30 0.75 -8.82
CA LYS A 102 11.15 1.23 -9.93
C LYS A 102 11.25 2.75 -10.03
N ALA A 103 10.21 3.46 -9.60
CA ALA A 103 10.19 4.91 -9.61
C ALA A 103 11.11 5.52 -8.53
N LYS A 104 11.33 4.80 -7.41
CA LYS A 104 12.14 5.26 -6.26
C LYS A 104 13.61 4.85 -6.33
N ILE A 105 14.02 3.96 -7.25
CA ILE A 105 15.41 3.47 -7.29
C ILE A 105 16.38 4.64 -7.42
N VAL A 106 17.32 4.73 -6.48
CA VAL A 106 18.45 5.65 -6.53
C VAL A 106 19.39 5.20 -7.65
N PRO A 107 19.66 6.04 -8.66
CA PRO A 107 20.57 5.68 -9.75
C PRO A 107 21.98 5.40 -9.25
N GLU A 108 22.70 4.53 -9.94
CA GLU A 108 24.09 4.23 -9.62
C GLU A 108 24.95 5.51 -9.67
N GLY A 109 25.74 5.73 -8.61
CA GLY A 109 26.58 6.92 -8.46
C GLY A 109 25.86 8.21 -8.06
N PHE A 110 24.54 8.18 -7.89
CA PHE A 110 23.82 9.34 -7.36
C PHE A 110 23.93 9.40 -5.83
N ASP A 111 24.02 10.60 -5.28
CA ASP A 111 24.14 10.81 -3.84
C ASP A 111 22.88 10.33 -3.10
N PHE A 112 23.06 9.51 -2.07
CA PHE A 112 21.94 8.88 -1.35
C PHE A 112 21.18 9.90 -0.49
N ASP A 113 21.87 10.84 0.14
CA ASP A 113 21.22 11.85 0.99
C ASP A 113 20.45 12.85 0.12
N GLU A 114 20.95 13.17 -1.07
CA GLU A 114 20.22 13.95 -2.05
C GLU A 114 18.95 13.20 -2.52
N ALA A 115 19.05 11.90 -2.83
CA ALA A 115 17.92 11.07 -3.19
C ALA A 115 16.86 11.02 -2.07
N MET A 116 17.28 10.91 -0.80
CA MET A 116 16.37 10.98 0.34
C MET A 116 15.69 12.34 0.43
N GLY A 117 16.41 13.43 0.22
CA GLY A 117 15.84 14.78 0.17
C GLY A 117 14.78 14.94 -0.93
N GLN A 118 15.05 14.38 -2.12
CA GLN A 118 14.10 14.34 -3.23
C GLN A 118 12.85 13.53 -2.86
N LEU A 119 13.01 12.37 -2.23
CA LEU A 119 11.91 11.50 -1.84
C LEU A 119 11.03 12.14 -0.75
N ILE A 120 11.62 12.85 0.21
CA ILE A 120 10.89 13.66 1.18
C ILE A 120 10.02 14.69 0.45
N LYS A 121 10.60 15.43 -0.50
CA LYS A 121 9.88 16.45 -1.27
C LYS A 121 8.74 15.87 -2.10
N VAL A 122 8.96 14.75 -2.77
CA VAL A 122 7.91 14.02 -3.51
C VAL A 122 6.78 13.58 -2.58
N THR A 123 7.13 13.03 -1.42
CA THR A 123 6.14 12.55 -0.45
C THR A 123 5.34 13.72 0.16
N GLN A 124 5.97 14.89 0.35
CA GLN A 124 5.27 16.13 0.71
C GLN A 124 4.24 16.54 -0.34
N ILE A 125 4.60 16.50 -1.63
CA ILE A 125 3.67 16.78 -2.73
C ILE A 125 2.47 15.82 -2.68
N PHE A 126 2.73 14.52 -2.47
CA PHE A 126 1.65 13.54 -2.35
C PHE A 126 0.77 13.79 -1.11
N GLY A 127 1.37 14.12 0.03
CA GLY A 127 0.64 14.49 1.25
C GLY A 127 -0.29 15.70 1.03
N GLU A 128 0.23 16.78 0.44
CA GLU A 128 -0.52 17.99 0.12
C GLU A 128 -1.71 17.72 -0.82
N VAL A 129 -1.49 16.95 -1.89
CA VAL A 129 -2.54 16.61 -2.86
C VAL A 129 -3.55 15.64 -2.26
N ALA A 130 -3.11 14.65 -1.49
CA ALA A 130 -3.97 13.71 -0.79
C ALA A 130 -4.88 14.43 0.22
N GLU A 131 -4.36 15.38 0.99
CA GLU A 131 -5.12 16.17 1.97
C GLU A 131 -6.29 16.90 1.31
N LYS A 132 -6.07 17.56 0.16
CA LYS A 132 -7.12 18.24 -0.62
C LYS A 132 -8.27 17.30 -1.03
N ASN A 133 -7.98 16.02 -1.17
CA ASN A 133 -8.93 14.97 -1.54
C ASN A 133 -9.47 14.17 -0.34
N GLY A 134 -9.12 14.55 0.89
CA GLY A 134 -9.50 13.83 2.11
C GLY A 134 -8.88 12.42 2.19
N GLN A 135 -7.66 12.26 1.70
CA GLN A 135 -6.91 11.01 1.62
C GLN A 135 -5.66 11.05 2.51
N ARG A 136 -5.10 9.89 2.80
CA ARG A 136 -3.84 9.70 3.51
C ARG A 136 -2.85 8.94 2.62
N VAL A 137 -1.58 9.18 2.81
CA VAL A 137 -0.49 8.42 2.17
C VAL A 137 0.18 7.54 3.20
N CYS A 138 0.50 6.29 2.87
CA CYS A 138 1.42 5.46 3.64
C CYS A 138 2.60 5.02 2.78
N ILE A 139 3.78 4.97 3.38
CA ILE A 139 5.03 4.69 2.69
C ILE A 139 5.36 3.22 2.86
N GLU A 140 5.32 2.47 1.79
CA GLU A 140 5.63 1.04 1.80
C GLU A 140 7.14 0.81 1.65
N PRO A 141 7.77 0.15 2.65
CA PRO A 141 9.12 -0.34 2.53
C PRO A 141 9.13 -1.60 1.67
N LEU A 142 10.13 -1.71 0.80
CA LEU A 142 10.25 -2.81 -0.15
C LEU A 142 11.53 -3.61 0.11
N ARG A 143 11.54 -4.88 -0.28
CA ARG A 143 12.76 -5.70 -0.19
C ARG A 143 13.87 -5.13 -1.08
N THR A 144 15.10 -5.38 -0.69
CA THR A 144 16.30 -4.82 -1.33
C THR A 144 16.48 -5.23 -2.79
N GLU A 145 15.92 -6.38 -3.21
CA GLU A 145 15.94 -6.81 -4.60
C GLU A 145 15.01 -5.99 -5.51
N GLU A 146 14.03 -5.29 -4.94
CA GLU A 146 13.08 -4.47 -5.70
C GLU A 146 13.39 -2.98 -5.64
N CYS A 147 14.03 -2.51 -4.56
CA CYS A 147 14.33 -1.10 -4.37
C CYS A 147 15.55 -0.94 -3.45
N ASN A 148 16.39 0.05 -3.69
CA ASN A 148 17.59 0.32 -2.90
C ASN A 148 17.42 1.49 -1.90
N ILE A 149 16.18 1.91 -1.66
CA ILE A 149 15.83 2.98 -0.72
C ILE A 149 14.48 2.65 -0.04
N ILE A 150 14.34 2.97 1.26
CA ILE A 150 13.16 2.64 2.08
C ILE A 150 12.92 1.13 2.08
N ASN A 151 13.73 0.41 2.84
CA ASN A 151 13.71 -1.04 2.88
C ASN A 151 13.20 -1.62 4.20
N THR A 152 13.04 -0.81 5.24
CA THR A 152 12.56 -1.26 6.56
C THR A 152 11.32 -0.49 7.01
N ALA A 153 10.55 -1.09 7.93
CA ALA A 153 9.44 -0.41 8.58
C ALA A 153 9.91 0.86 9.31
N GLU A 154 11.14 0.87 9.83
CA GLU A 154 11.76 2.04 10.46
C GLU A 154 12.03 3.15 9.44
N ASP A 155 12.56 2.83 8.24
CA ASP A 155 12.75 3.79 7.14
C ASP A 155 11.43 4.41 6.71
N SER A 156 10.39 3.58 6.59
CA SER A 156 9.04 4.00 6.24
C SER A 156 8.48 5.03 7.22
N VAL A 157 8.52 4.72 8.51
CA VAL A 157 8.05 5.63 9.58
C VAL A 157 8.93 6.88 9.65
N LYS A 158 10.24 6.74 9.48
CA LYS A 158 11.16 7.88 9.46
C LYS A 158 10.85 8.84 8.31
N LEU A 159 10.72 8.33 7.08
CA LEU A 159 10.38 9.16 5.92
C LEU A 159 9.04 9.86 6.13
N ALA A 160 8.02 9.17 6.66
CA ALA A 160 6.73 9.78 6.97
C ALA A 160 6.88 10.99 7.92
N LYS A 161 7.65 10.84 8.99
CA LYS A 161 7.93 11.93 9.95
C LYS A 161 8.71 13.08 9.33
N ASP A 162 9.71 12.77 8.52
CA ASP A 162 10.57 13.76 7.86
C ASP A 162 9.79 14.67 6.88
N THR A 163 8.63 14.21 6.37
CA THR A 163 7.75 15.05 5.55
C THR A 163 7.08 16.18 6.32
N GLY A 164 6.85 16.02 7.62
CA GLY A 164 6.05 16.93 8.44
C GLY A 164 4.55 16.94 8.13
N CYS A 165 4.05 16.06 7.24
CA CYS A 165 2.64 15.99 6.84
C CYS A 165 1.85 15.09 7.80
N ALA A 166 0.79 15.61 8.43
CA ALA A 166 -0.03 14.87 9.39
C ALA A 166 -0.82 13.70 8.77
N ASN A 167 -1.07 13.74 7.46
CA ASN A 167 -1.78 12.72 6.71
C ASN A 167 -0.84 11.70 6.01
N VAL A 168 0.46 11.73 6.31
CA VAL A 168 1.45 10.74 5.84
C VAL A 168 1.85 9.84 7.01
N GLY A 169 1.85 8.53 6.81
CA GLY A 169 2.21 7.55 7.82
C GLY A 169 3.10 6.42 7.30
N GLY A 170 3.58 5.58 8.21
CA GLY A 170 4.34 4.40 7.87
C GLY A 170 3.45 3.25 7.40
N HIS A 171 4.10 2.28 6.80
CA HIS A 171 3.52 1.01 6.37
C HIS A 171 4.47 -0.14 6.71
N VAL A 172 3.94 -1.34 6.81
CA VAL A 172 4.74 -2.56 6.81
C VAL A 172 4.05 -3.64 5.98
N ASP A 173 4.79 -4.24 5.07
CA ASP A 173 4.38 -5.45 4.35
C ASP A 173 5.11 -6.65 4.96
N TYR A 174 4.35 -7.65 5.42
CA TYR A 174 4.90 -8.87 6.01
C TYR A 174 5.85 -9.61 5.07
N TYR A 175 5.51 -9.69 3.77
CA TYR A 175 6.37 -10.33 2.77
C TYR A 175 7.73 -9.63 2.67
N HIS A 176 7.75 -8.31 2.49
CA HIS A 176 8.98 -7.54 2.36
C HIS A 176 9.81 -7.57 3.65
N LEU A 177 9.16 -7.46 4.81
CA LEU A 177 9.79 -7.57 6.13
C LEU A 177 10.54 -8.90 6.29
N MET A 178 9.88 -10.01 5.92
CA MET A 178 10.48 -11.35 6.01
C MET A 178 11.60 -11.55 4.99
N GLN A 179 11.46 -11.03 3.77
CA GLN A 179 12.50 -11.11 2.74
C GLN A 179 13.76 -10.32 3.13
N ASN A 180 13.61 -9.19 3.81
CA ASN A 180 14.72 -8.38 4.31
C ASN A 180 15.30 -8.91 5.63
N GLY A 181 14.71 -9.91 6.25
CA GLY A 181 15.15 -10.46 7.54
C GLY A 181 14.97 -9.47 8.70
N GLU A 182 13.99 -8.58 8.62
CA GLU A 182 13.70 -7.65 9.69
C GLU A 182 13.18 -8.39 10.93
N LYS A 183 13.50 -7.84 12.11
CA LYS A 183 13.00 -8.37 13.39
C LYS A 183 11.60 -7.82 13.65
N MET A 184 10.59 -8.69 13.63
CA MET A 184 9.19 -8.34 13.94
C MET A 184 9.03 -7.61 15.29
N SER A 185 9.90 -7.88 16.28
CA SER A 185 9.85 -7.21 17.59
C SER A 185 10.02 -5.69 17.53
N LYS A 186 10.61 -5.14 16.46
CA LYS A 186 10.70 -3.68 16.25
C LYS A 186 9.34 -3.05 15.99
N LEU A 187 8.38 -3.81 15.47
CA LEU A 187 7.06 -3.30 15.10
C LEU A 187 6.27 -2.76 16.29
N GLU A 188 6.48 -3.30 17.50
CA GLU A 188 5.83 -2.80 18.72
C GLU A 188 6.13 -1.30 18.94
N GLY A 189 7.36 -0.87 18.72
CA GLY A 189 7.77 0.53 18.87
C GLY A 189 7.31 1.45 17.73
N LEU A 190 6.99 0.89 16.55
CA LEU A 190 6.62 1.64 15.35
C LEU A 190 5.12 1.67 15.09
N ALA A 191 4.37 0.76 15.69
CA ALA A 191 2.99 0.44 15.35
C ALA A 191 2.02 1.63 15.37
N LYS A 192 2.22 2.59 16.30
CA LYS A 192 1.39 3.81 16.39
C LYS A 192 1.55 4.76 15.20
N ASP A 193 2.68 4.67 14.49
CA ASP A 193 3.01 5.49 13.33
C ASP A 193 2.71 4.75 12.01
N ILE A 194 2.39 3.45 12.08
CA ILE A 194 1.95 2.63 10.94
C ILE A 194 0.44 2.83 10.77
N VAL A 195 0.00 3.09 9.53
CA VAL A 195 -1.41 3.42 9.23
C VAL A 195 -2.09 2.41 8.32
N HIS A 196 -1.32 1.53 7.69
CA HIS A 196 -1.78 0.43 6.85
C HIS A 196 -0.73 -0.68 6.79
N THR A 197 -1.15 -1.91 6.50
CA THR A 197 -0.23 -3.06 6.38
C THR A 197 -0.62 -3.95 5.20
N HIS A 198 0.38 -4.61 4.62
CA HIS A 198 0.16 -5.68 3.67
C HIS A 198 0.57 -7.03 4.25
N ILE A 199 -0.03 -8.10 3.74
CA ILE A 199 0.27 -9.47 4.11
C ILE A 199 0.26 -10.37 2.87
N ALA A 200 1.30 -11.19 2.75
CA ALA A 200 1.36 -12.34 1.86
C ALA A 200 2.32 -13.38 2.44
N SER A 201 2.23 -14.63 1.98
CA SER A 201 3.18 -15.67 2.35
C SER A 201 4.61 -15.27 1.93
N PRO A 202 5.60 -15.40 2.80
CA PRO A 202 6.99 -15.13 2.46
C PRO A 202 7.52 -16.13 1.40
N CYS A 203 6.83 -17.25 1.24
CA CYS A 203 7.10 -18.20 0.17
C CYS A 203 6.29 -17.84 -1.09
N LYS A 204 6.95 -17.30 -2.12
CA LYS A 204 6.36 -16.97 -3.42
C LYS A 204 5.31 -15.85 -3.43
N ARG A 205 5.18 -15.07 -2.36
CA ARG A 205 4.19 -13.99 -2.23
C ARG A 205 2.75 -14.45 -2.55
N ASN A 206 2.38 -15.64 -2.05
CA ASN A 206 1.07 -16.25 -2.26
C ASN A 206 0.11 -16.00 -1.09
N ILE A 207 -1.09 -16.60 -1.18
CA ILE A 207 -2.11 -16.62 -0.12
C ILE A 207 -1.48 -17.18 1.17
N PRO A 208 -1.55 -16.46 2.31
CA PRO A 208 -1.15 -16.96 3.61
C PRO A 208 -1.94 -18.21 4.02
N THR A 209 -1.25 -19.22 4.54
CA THR A 209 -1.85 -20.45 5.07
C THR A 209 -1.22 -20.81 6.42
N VAL A 210 -1.89 -21.66 7.18
CA VAL A 210 -1.38 -22.13 8.48
C VAL A 210 -0.09 -22.95 8.36
N ASP A 211 0.16 -23.54 7.20
CA ASP A 211 1.25 -24.49 6.97
C ASP A 211 2.39 -23.91 6.10
N ASP A 212 2.40 -22.61 5.79
CA ASP A 212 3.44 -22.02 4.96
C ASP A 212 4.74 -21.65 5.71
N GLY A 213 4.79 -21.97 7.00
CA GLY A 213 5.97 -21.78 7.85
C GLY A 213 6.15 -20.36 8.38
N ALA A 214 5.18 -19.47 8.16
CA ALA A 214 5.20 -18.09 8.63
C ALA A 214 4.47 -17.92 9.97
N ASP A 215 4.94 -16.98 10.79
CA ASP A 215 4.29 -16.64 12.06
C ASP A 215 3.53 -15.30 11.96
N TYR A 216 2.39 -15.36 11.29
CA TYR A 216 1.50 -14.19 11.16
C TYR A 216 0.89 -13.76 12.49
N GLY A 217 0.67 -14.72 13.39
CA GLY A 217 0.18 -14.45 14.75
C GLY A 217 1.13 -13.54 15.51
N GLN A 218 2.44 -13.80 15.43
CA GLN A 218 3.46 -12.97 16.08
C GLN A 218 3.54 -11.58 15.45
N PHE A 219 3.43 -11.47 14.12
CA PHE A 219 3.39 -10.20 13.41
C PHE A 219 2.27 -9.30 13.93
N PHE A 220 1.04 -9.80 13.95
CA PHE A 220 -0.10 -9.05 14.47
C PHE A 220 -0.04 -8.79 15.98
N ASN A 221 0.56 -9.71 16.74
CA ASN A 221 0.75 -9.52 18.18
C ASN A 221 1.66 -8.31 18.48
N TYR A 222 2.79 -8.15 17.78
CA TYR A 222 3.65 -6.99 17.95
C TYR A 222 2.96 -5.68 17.51
N LEU A 223 2.24 -5.71 16.40
CA LEU A 223 1.48 -4.55 15.94
C LEU A 223 0.41 -4.13 16.98
N ARG A 224 -0.38 -5.07 17.50
CA ARG A 224 -1.41 -4.79 18.53
C ARG A 224 -0.80 -4.29 19.84
N LYS A 225 0.30 -4.88 20.30
CA LYS A 225 1.02 -4.41 21.49
C LYS A 225 1.45 -2.97 21.37
N GLY A 226 1.86 -2.54 20.20
CA GLY A 226 2.20 -1.15 19.89
C GLY A 226 1.00 -0.24 19.60
N GLY A 227 -0.24 -0.76 19.68
CA GLY A 227 -1.49 0.00 19.52
C GLY A 227 -2.04 0.07 18.11
N TYR A 228 -1.55 -0.77 17.18
CA TYR A 228 -2.11 -0.82 15.82
C TYR A 228 -3.46 -1.56 15.80
N ASP A 229 -4.49 -0.90 15.28
CA ASP A 229 -5.82 -1.47 15.02
C ASP A 229 -6.44 -0.84 13.76
N ALA A 230 -5.71 -0.82 12.65
CA ALA A 230 -6.17 -0.23 11.41
C ALA A 230 -6.55 -1.30 10.36
N THR A 231 -5.86 -1.38 9.25
CA THR A 231 -6.25 -2.15 8.07
C THR A 231 -5.11 -3.05 7.59
N VAL A 232 -5.42 -4.24 7.10
CA VAL A 232 -4.47 -5.15 6.45
C VAL A 232 -5.04 -5.63 5.13
N SER A 233 -4.28 -5.50 4.03
CA SER A 233 -4.64 -6.04 2.72
C SER A 233 -3.80 -7.27 2.39
N PHE A 234 -4.45 -8.32 1.88
CA PHE A 234 -3.72 -9.36 1.19
C PHE A 234 -3.25 -8.84 -0.17
N GLU A 235 -1.93 -8.74 -0.35
CA GLU A 235 -1.27 -8.36 -1.59
C GLU A 235 -0.36 -9.48 -2.09
N GLY A 236 -0.91 -10.39 -2.88
CA GLY A 236 -0.15 -11.54 -3.37
C GLY A 236 -0.80 -12.25 -4.54
N GLY A 237 -0.09 -13.26 -5.00
CA GLY A 237 -0.52 -14.21 -6.02
C GLY A 237 -1.33 -15.37 -5.45
N GLY A 238 -1.40 -16.45 -6.23
CA GLY A 238 -2.12 -17.67 -5.87
C GLY A 238 -3.47 -17.78 -6.53
N ASP A 239 -4.13 -18.91 -6.28
CA ASP A 239 -5.45 -19.21 -6.84
C ASP A 239 -6.54 -18.52 -6.00
N LYS A 240 -7.01 -17.38 -6.47
CA LYS A 240 -8.01 -16.54 -5.80
C LYS A 240 -9.45 -16.99 -6.10
N THR A 241 -9.73 -18.30 -5.97
CA THR A 241 -11.11 -18.81 -6.02
C THR A 241 -11.93 -18.28 -4.83
N PRO A 242 -13.28 -18.24 -4.94
CA PRO A 242 -14.14 -17.85 -3.81
C PRO A 242 -13.85 -18.66 -2.54
N GLU A 243 -13.60 -19.97 -2.69
CA GLU A 243 -13.30 -20.88 -1.58
C GLU A 243 -11.99 -20.51 -0.88
N ASN A 244 -10.93 -20.27 -1.65
CA ASN A 244 -9.61 -19.91 -1.12
C ASN A 244 -9.65 -18.52 -0.46
N LEU A 245 -10.37 -17.57 -1.06
CA LEU A 245 -10.53 -16.23 -0.49
C LEU A 245 -11.38 -16.24 0.78
N THR A 246 -12.43 -17.08 0.84
CA THR A 246 -13.22 -17.28 2.07
C THR A 246 -12.35 -17.87 3.18
N ALA A 247 -11.54 -18.88 2.86
CA ALA A 247 -10.61 -19.48 3.82
C ALA A 247 -9.56 -18.47 4.30
N LEU A 248 -8.98 -17.68 3.40
CA LEU A 248 -8.04 -16.61 3.75
C LEU A 248 -8.69 -15.58 4.68
N CYS A 249 -9.89 -15.10 4.35
CA CYS A 249 -10.61 -14.12 5.16
C CYS A 249 -10.87 -14.65 6.58
N ALA A 250 -11.33 -15.91 6.69
CA ALA A 250 -11.54 -16.57 7.97
C ALA A 250 -10.23 -16.73 8.75
N TYR A 251 -9.15 -17.13 8.08
CA TYR A 251 -7.83 -17.29 8.69
C TYR A 251 -7.31 -15.96 9.25
N LEU A 252 -7.31 -14.89 8.45
CA LEU A 252 -6.83 -13.58 8.90
C LEU A 252 -7.67 -13.02 10.06
N ARG A 253 -8.97 -13.32 10.12
CA ARG A 253 -9.83 -12.93 11.26
C ARG A 253 -9.52 -13.71 12.53
N SER A 254 -8.91 -14.88 12.43
CA SER A 254 -8.53 -15.71 13.58
C SER A 254 -7.19 -15.30 14.21
N LEU A 255 -6.38 -14.50 13.50
CA LEU A 255 -5.09 -13.99 13.95
C LEU A 255 -5.25 -12.71 14.79
#